data_7db5d506d3cd2ac9892c641aadb044e4
#
_entry.id   7db5d506d3cd2ac9892c641aadb044e4
#
_cell.length_a   1.000
_cell.length_b   1.000
_cell.length_c   1.000
_cell.angle_alpha   90.00
_cell.angle_beta   90.00
_cell.angle_gamma   90.00
#
_symmetry.space_group_name_H-M   'P 1'
#
loop_
_entity.id
_entity.type
_entity.pdbx_description
1 polymer ?
#
loop_
_entity_poly.entity_id
_entity_poly.type
_entity_poly.pdbx_seq_one_letter_code
_entity_poly.pdbx_strand_id
1 'polypeptide(L)'
;MKRIFFVALISVLLAACGGKDTYKIKGTVEGLEDGTVVTLNLMGYNSLAEIDSAIVKNGKFTFKGETDTAEVAVITFDLGDNIGGCEMYLERGDIDVLINVDKGFQRIGGTPNNNAFQGFVNEIESLNDEVQELEDKIRITLASQGDCTDYYKQMGELQDRYKKILSQNIYDNAGMLHGYRQLMENYTLFEPEEVMGFLEELAPAFGGDLAFAQLTAITNAQLSVSLGHPYVDFEAPILNKKGGYYETTAKLSDYVSKNKIVLLDFWASWCTPCINEIPFIKAAYKKYKSKGFEVVSVSVDEETDEWINAVKDNGMNWVQLWNGDDDMDNSAAVKYSISAIPSTFLIDADGTIIGLNLRETELEEALEDYFKNK
;
A
#
# COMPACT_ATOMS: atom_id res chain seq x y z
N MET A 1 61.51 -11.77 0.29
CA MET A 1 60.77 -12.86 0.96
C MET A 1 59.31 -12.45 1.01
N LYS A 2 58.50 -12.95 0.09
CA LYS A 2 57.04 -12.71 0.03
C LYS A 2 56.35 -13.77 0.87
N ARG A 3 55.67 -13.38 1.93
CA ARG A 3 54.81 -14.27 2.74
C ARG A 3 53.47 -14.37 2.03
N ILE A 4 53.17 -15.56 1.51
CA ILE A 4 51.88 -15.93 0.95
C ILE A 4 51.00 -16.35 2.16
N PHE A 5 49.92 -15.61 2.42
CA PHE A 5 48.88 -16.04 3.34
C PHE A 5 47.92 -16.96 2.59
N PHE A 6 47.94 -18.22 2.96
CA PHE A 6 46.92 -19.19 2.58
C PHE A 6 45.68 -18.93 3.47
N VAL A 7 44.63 -18.39 2.89
CA VAL A 7 43.31 -18.39 3.50
C VAL A 7 42.69 -19.77 3.22
N ALA A 8 42.66 -20.61 4.23
CA ALA A 8 41.94 -21.89 4.17
C ALA A 8 40.43 -21.58 4.21
N LEU A 9 39.79 -21.77 3.06
CA LEU A 9 38.35 -21.77 2.91
C LEU A 9 37.81 -23.02 3.64
N ILE A 10 37.39 -22.89 4.88
CA ILE A 10 36.64 -23.93 5.59
C ILE A 10 35.22 -23.90 5.01
N SER A 11 34.98 -24.73 4.01
CA SER A 11 33.64 -25.11 3.58
C SER A 11 33.00 -25.94 4.70
N VAL A 12 32.20 -25.28 5.54
CA VAL A 12 31.29 -25.99 6.44
C VAL A 12 30.21 -26.63 5.58
N LEU A 13 30.42 -27.89 5.23
CA LEU A 13 29.37 -28.77 4.77
C LEU A 13 28.42 -28.95 5.94
N LEU A 14 27.37 -28.14 6.00
CA LEU A 14 26.19 -28.47 6.77
C LEU A 14 25.61 -29.73 6.14
N ALA A 15 25.93 -30.88 6.77
CA ALA A 15 25.23 -32.11 6.51
C ALA A 15 23.76 -31.85 6.85
N ALA A 16 22.94 -31.62 5.84
CA ALA A 16 21.50 -31.68 5.96
C ALA A 16 21.17 -33.12 6.38
N CYS A 17 20.98 -33.36 7.65
CA CYS A 17 20.27 -34.54 8.15
C CYS A 17 18.87 -34.44 7.51
N GLY A 18 18.60 -35.30 6.51
CA GLY A 18 17.31 -35.43 5.86
C GLY A 18 16.26 -35.99 6.84
N GLY A 19 15.78 -35.14 7.74
CA GLY A 19 14.51 -35.34 8.40
C GLY A 19 13.43 -34.85 7.40
N LYS A 20 12.38 -35.64 7.22
CA LYS A 20 11.21 -35.18 6.45
C LYS A 20 10.77 -33.83 7.00
N ASP A 21 10.45 -32.90 6.09
CA ASP A 21 9.94 -31.57 6.43
C ASP A 21 8.51 -31.70 6.95
N THR A 22 8.36 -32.07 8.22
CA THR A 22 7.08 -32.39 8.84
C THR A 22 6.63 -31.28 9.77
N TYR A 23 5.31 -31.06 9.78
CA TYR A 23 4.65 -30.24 10.78
C TYR A 23 3.78 -31.09 11.72
N LYS A 24 3.56 -30.57 12.92
CA LYS A 24 2.57 -31.09 13.86
C LYS A 24 1.85 -29.93 14.54
N ILE A 25 0.56 -29.80 14.28
CA ILE A 25 -0.32 -28.82 14.91
C ILE A 25 -0.96 -29.47 16.13
N LYS A 26 -0.85 -28.83 17.30
CA LYS A 26 -1.49 -29.21 18.56
C LYS A 26 -2.50 -28.12 18.91
N GLY A 27 -3.77 -28.37 18.65
CA GLY A 27 -4.86 -27.45 18.96
C GLY A 27 -5.47 -27.75 20.33
N THR A 28 -5.69 -26.65 21.09
CA THR A 28 -6.58 -26.63 22.25
C THR A 28 -7.70 -25.65 21.95
N VAL A 29 -8.94 -26.07 22.13
CA VAL A 29 -10.10 -25.23 21.86
C VAL A 29 -11.07 -25.26 23.03
N GLU A 30 -11.50 -24.07 23.45
CA GLU A 30 -12.55 -23.84 24.45
C GLU A 30 -13.79 -23.28 23.72
N GLY A 31 -14.98 -23.73 24.11
CA GLY A 31 -16.25 -23.29 23.51
C GLY A 31 -16.71 -24.11 22.29
N LEU A 32 -15.98 -25.18 21.90
CA LEU A 32 -16.48 -26.19 20.93
C LEU A 32 -16.79 -27.50 21.62
N GLU A 33 -17.88 -28.15 21.19
CA GLU A 33 -18.28 -29.44 21.68
C GLU A 33 -17.37 -30.57 21.15
N ASP A 34 -17.20 -31.63 21.95
CA ASP A 34 -16.55 -32.84 21.48
C ASP A 34 -17.34 -33.46 20.32
N GLY A 35 -16.63 -33.86 19.28
CA GLY A 35 -17.23 -34.32 18.02
C GLY A 35 -17.26 -33.26 16.92
N THR A 36 -17.04 -31.98 17.23
CA THR A 36 -16.93 -30.94 16.20
C THR A 36 -15.76 -31.24 15.25
N VAL A 37 -16.01 -31.12 13.94
CA VAL A 37 -14.98 -31.24 12.91
C VAL A 37 -14.26 -29.89 12.78
N VAL A 38 -12.95 -29.93 12.84
CA VAL A 38 -12.07 -28.81 12.49
C VAL A 38 -11.33 -29.15 11.21
N THR A 39 -11.22 -28.23 10.27
CA THR A 39 -10.54 -28.45 8.99
C THR A 39 -9.31 -27.54 8.89
N LEU A 40 -8.23 -28.06 8.33
CA LEU A 40 -7.03 -27.32 8.00
C LEU A 40 -7.06 -26.98 6.50
N ASN A 41 -6.99 -25.70 6.21
CA ASN A 41 -7.08 -25.19 4.84
C ASN A 41 -5.84 -24.37 4.49
N LEU A 42 -5.30 -24.54 3.28
CA LEU A 42 -4.33 -23.58 2.71
C LEU A 42 -5.08 -22.39 2.14
N MET A 43 -4.53 -21.19 2.38
CA MET A 43 -5.07 -19.94 1.85
C MET A 43 -4.46 -19.67 0.48
N GLY A 44 -5.29 -19.73 -0.58
CA GLY A 44 -4.94 -19.26 -1.91
C GLY A 44 -5.45 -17.83 -2.15
N TYR A 45 -5.21 -17.29 -3.35
CA TYR A 45 -5.55 -15.91 -3.70
C TYR A 45 -7.03 -15.53 -3.43
N ASN A 46 -7.98 -16.41 -3.77
CA ASN A 46 -9.42 -16.21 -3.51
C ASN A 46 -10.11 -17.54 -3.10
N SER A 47 -9.38 -18.46 -2.49
CA SER A 47 -9.91 -19.78 -2.17
C SER A 47 -9.25 -20.35 -0.92
N LEU A 48 -9.98 -21.16 -0.20
CA LEU A 48 -9.46 -22.05 0.82
C LEU A 48 -9.46 -23.48 0.26
N ALA A 49 -8.31 -24.14 0.32
CA ALA A 49 -8.17 -25.54 -0.09
C ALA A 49 -8.02 -26.40 1.17
N GLU A 50 -9.01 -27.22 1.47
CA GLU A 50 -8.95 -28.19 2.55
C GLU A 50 -7.85 -29.21 2.29
N ILE A 51 -6.93 -29.37 3.24
CA ILE A 51 -5.82 -30.34 3.17
C ILE A 51 -5.90 -31.44 4.22
N ASP A 52 -6.59 -31.21 5.35
CA ASP A 52 -6.79 -32.18 6.40
C ASP A 52 -8.02 -31.83 7.26
N SER A 53 -8.56 -32.83 8.00
CA SER A 53 -9.60 -32.62 8.98
C SER A 53 -9.36 -33.44 10.25
N ALA A 54 -9.81 -32.91 11.38
CA ALA A 54 -9.70 -33.57 12.68
C ALA A 54 -10.99 -33.38 13.49
N ILE A 55 -11.20 -34.26 14.47
CA ILE A 55 -12.35 -34.21 15.39
C ILE A 55 -11.88 -33.72 16.74
N VAL A 56 -12.56 -32.73 17.31
CA VAL A 56 -12.33 -32.27 18.69
C VAL A 56 -12.67 -33.37 19.68
N LYS A 57 -11.72 -33.66 20.59
CA LYS A 57 -11.88 -34.62 21.71
C LYS A 57 -11.27 -34.04 22.97
N ASN A 58 -12.06 -33.93 24.02
CA ASN A 58 -11.67 -33.28 25.26
C ASN A 58 -11.05 -31.89 25.05
N GLY A 59 -11.68 -31.08 24.16
CA GLY A 59 -11.21 -29.75 23.80
C GLY A 59 -9.88 -29.71 23.05
N LYS A 60 -9.47 -30.79 22.38
CA LYS A 60 -8.19 -30.90 21.66
C LYS A 60 -8.36 -31.50 20.26
N PHE A 61 -7.47 -31.07 19.35
CA PHE A 61 -7.31 -31.67 18.03
C PHE A 61 -5.84 -31.70 17.60
N THR A 62 -5.52 -32.44 16.56
CA THR A 62 -4.13 -32.54 16.07
C THR A 62 -4.14 -32.79 14.57
N PHE A 63 -3.29 -32.02 13.85
CA PHE A 63 -2.94 -32.29 12.47
C PHE A 63 -1.47 -32.70 12.37
N LYS A 64 -1.10 -33.47 11.35
CA LYS A 64 0.28 -33.84 11.03
C LYS A 64 0.41 -34.02 9.54
N GLY A 65 1.51 -33.53 8.98
CA GLY A 65 1.77 -33.64 7.55
C GLY A 65 3.22 -33.25 7.21
N GLU A 66 3.42 -33.06 5.92
CA GLU A 66 4.70 -32.63 5.36
C GLU A 66 4.46 -31.27 4.66
N THR A 67 5.44 -30.38 4.73
CA THR A 67 5.46 -29.11 4.01
C THR A 67 6.90 -28.76 3.62
N ASP A 68 7.08 -28.32 2.40
CA ASP A 68 8.40 -27.94 1.88
C ASP A 68 8.76 -26.49 2.25
N THR A 69 7.75 -25.62 2.34
CA THR A 69 7.88 -24.17 2.60
C THR A 69 6.85 -23.71 3.63
N ALA A 70 7.05 -22.52 4.20
CA ALA A 70 6.01 -21.89 5.00
C ALA A 70 4.89 -21.41 4.08
N GLU A 71 3.64 -21.65 4.48
CA GLU A 71 2.42 -21.24 3.77
C GLU A 71 1.42 -20.66 4.75
N VAL A 72 0.51 -19.81 4.26
CA VAL A 72 -0.59 -19.33 5.09
C VAL A 72 -1.70 -20.37 5.13
N ALA A 73 -2.14 -20.73 6.32
CA ALA A 73 -3.21 -21.69 6.54
C ALA A 73 -4.26 -21.15 7.50
N VAL A 74 -5.47 -21.69 7.39
CA VAL A 74 -6.58 -21.37 8.29
C VAL A 74 -7.20 -22.66 8.81
N ILE A 75 -7.29 -22.76 10.14
CA ILE A 75 -8.10 -23.79 10.78
C ILE A 75 -9.53 -23.25 10.85
N THR A 76 -10.48 -23.94 10.26
CA THR A 76 -11.91 -23.54 10.27
C THR A 76 -12.75 -24.56 11.03
N PHE A 77 -13.87 -24.09 11.60
CA PHE A 77 -14.83 -24.89 12.35
C PHE A 77 -16.23 -24.26 12.27
N ASP A 78 -17.23 -25.12 12.31
CA ASP A 78 -18.64 -24.71 12.25
C ASP A 78 -19.12 -24.23 13.63
N LEU A 79 -19.76 -23.05 13.63
CA LEU A 79 -20.42 -22.45 14.81
C LEU A 79 -21.95 -22.37 14.63
N GLY A 80 -22.50 -23.17 13.70
CA GLY A 80 -23.92 -23.17 13.35
C GLY A 80 -24.27 -22.11 12.31
N ASP A 81 -24.51 -20.88 12.72
CA ASP A 81 -24.83 -19.78 11.78
C ASP A 81 -23.59 -19.13 11.13
N ASN A 82 -22.40 -19.42 11.64
CA ASN A 82 -21.13 -18.85 11.21
C ASN A 82 -20.02 -19.90 11.12
N ILE A 83 -18.96 -19.56 10.40
CA ILE A 83 -17.72 -20.33 10.37
C ILE A 83 -16.69 -19.59 11.20
N GLY A 84 -16.16 -20.23 12.25
CA GLY A 84 -15.02 -19.74 12.98
C GLY A 84 -13.73 -20.06 12.25
N GLY A 85 -12.70 -19.21 12.40
CA GLY A 85 -11.41 -19.40 11.77
C GLY A 85 -10.25 -18.97 12.67
N CYS A 86 -9.11 -19.65 12.49
CA CYS A 86 -7.84 -19.33 13.14
C CYS A 86 -6.74 -19.37 12.08
N GLU A 87 -6.26 -18.19 11.70
CA GLU A 87 -5.18 -18.04 10.72
C GLU A 87 -3.82 -18.33 11.37
N MET A 88 -2.93 -18.97 10.62
CA MET A 88 -1.59 -19.35 11.08
C MET A 88 -0.64 -19.56 9.90
N TYR A 89 0.63 -19.74 10.21
CA TYR A 89 1.61 -20.21 9.24
C TYR A 89 1.81 -21.71 9.36
N LEU A 90 1.52 -22.44 8.28
CA LEU A 90 1.86 -23.87 8.18
C LEU A 90 3.32 -23.97 7.76
N GLU A 91 4.15 -24.37 8.68
CA GLU A 91 5.58 -24.51 8.48
C GLU A 91 6.14 -25.69 9.28
N ARG A 92 7.35 -26.10 8.97
CA ARG A 92 8.01 -27.21 9.64
C ARG A 92 8.14 -26.98 11.14
N GLY A 93 7.78 -27.99 11.95
CA GLY A 93 7.93 -28.00 13.40
C GLY A 93 6.64 -28.30 14.15
N ASP A 94 6.69 -28.10 15.46
CA ASP A 94 5.54 -28.22 16.35
C ASP A 94 4.86 -26.85 16.48
N ILE A 95 3.61 -26.76 16.04
CA ILE A 95 2.78 -25.56 16.08
C ILE A 95 1.75 -25.75 17.19
N ASP A 96 1.69 -24.82 18.12
CA ASP A 96 0.72 -24.81 19.21
C ASP A 96 -0.37 -23.77 18.92
N VAL A 97 -1.63 -24.18 18.96
CA VAL A 97 -2.80 -23.35 18.69
C VAL A 97 -3.74 -23.38 19.88
N LEU A 98 -4.10 -22.22 20.41
CA LEU A 98 -5.14 -22.06 21.43
C LEU A 98 -6.25 -21.18 20.88
N ILE A 99 -7.47 -21.70 20.89
CA ILE A 99 -8.68 -21.00 20.46
C ILE A 99 -9.66 -20.94 21.63
N ASN A 100 -10.19 -19.77 21.93
CA ASN A 100 -11.30 -19.62 22.86
C ASN A 100 -12.45 -18.93 22.12
N VAL A 101 -13.45 -19.73 21.73
CA VAL A 101 -14.60 -19.25 20.93
C VAL A 101 -15.46 -18.29 21.74
N ASP A 102 -15.68 -18.58 23.02
CA ASP A 102 -16.56 -17.77 23.88
C ASP A 102 -16.00 -16.36 24.11
N LYS A 103 -14.69 -16.25 24.16
CA LYS A 103 -13.98 -14.97 24.37
C LYS A 103 -13.50 -14.33 23.09
N GLY A 104 -13.62 -15.02 21.95
CA GLY A 104 -13.20 -14.50 20.65
C GLY A 104 -11.70 -14.27 20.52
N PHE A 105 -10.85 -15.03 21.22
CA PHE A 105 -9.41 -14.88 21.11
C PHE A 105 -8.71 -16.16 20.64
N GLN A 106 -7.56 -15.97 20.03
CA GLN A 106 -6.66 -17.04 19.60
C GLN A 106 -5.21 -16.73 19.94
N ARG A 107 -4.41 -17.77 20.16
CA ARG A 107 -2.95 -17.68 20.32
C ARG A 107 -2.27 -18.79 19.55
N ILE A 108 -1.18 -18.42 18.89
CA ILE A 108 -0.44 -19.33 18.02
C ILE A 108 1.05 -19.18 18.33
N GLY A 109 1.79 -20.31 18.26
CA GLY A 109 3.23 -20.29 18.48
C GLY A 109 3.89 -21.61 18.16
N GLY A 110 5.13 -21.75 18.62
CA GLY A 110 5.93 -22.97 18.52
C GLY A 110 6.88 -22.99 17.32
N THR A 111 6.66 -22.16 16.30
CA THR A 111 7.51 -22.06 15.12
C THR A 111 7.83 -20.60 14.78
N PRO A 112 8.87 -20.31 13.98
CA PRO A 112 9.34 -18.93 13.76
C PRO A 112 8.28 -17.96 13.26
N ASN A 113 7.58 -18.27 12.15
CA ASN A 113 6.56 -17.37 11.61
C ASN A 113 5.38 -17.21 12.57
N ASN A 114 4.93 -18.27 13.22
CA ASN A 114 3.83 -18.21 14.19
C ASN A 114 4.20 -17.43 15.45
N ASN A 115 5.43 -17.54 15.93
CA ASN A 115 5.93 -16.74 17.03
C ASN A 115 6.04 -15.25 16.68
N ALA A 116 6.52 -14.93 15.47
CA ALA A 116 6.60 -13.58 14.96
C ALA A 116 5.20 -12.94 14.82
N PHE A 117 4.25 -13.68 14.25
CA PHE A 117 2.85 -13.26 14.14
C PHE A 117 2.23 -12.99 15.52
N GLN A 118 2.34 -13.92 16.45
CA GLN A 118 1.80 -13.74 17.79
C GLN A 118 2.48 -12.59 18.56
N GLY A 119 3.78 -12.40 18.35
CA GLY A 119 4.51 -11.25 18.88
C GLY A 119 3.94 -9.93 18.42
N PHE A 120 3.70 -9.81 17.11
CA PHE A 120 3.07 -8.63 16.51
C PHE A 120 1.65 -8.40 17.05
N VAL A 121 0.81 -9.45 17.09
CA VAL A 121 -0.56 -9.36 17.65
C VAL A 121 -0.52 -8.84 19.10
N ASN A 122 0.36 -9.38 19.94
CA ASN A 122 0.47 -8.94 21.33
C ASN A 122 0.91 -7.47 21.45
N GLU A 123 1.78 -7.00 20.53
CA GLU A 123 2.29 -5.63 20.55
C GLU A 123 1.21 -4.62 20.15
N ILE A 124 0.32 -4.97 19.21
CA ILE A 124 -0.78 -4.10 18.79
C ILE A 124 -2.05 -4.24 19.61
N GLU A 125 -2.14 -5.24 20.53
CA GLU A 125 -3.35 -5.50 21.33
C GLU A 125 -3.78 -4.26 22.12
N SER A 126 -2.85 -3.61 22.85
CA SER A 126 -3.17 -2.40 23.61
C SER A 126 -3.52 -1.20 22.72
N LEU A 127 -2.95 -1.15 21.51
CA LEU A 127 -3.25 -0.11 20.55
C LEU A 127 -4.67 -0.25 19.99
N ASN A 128 -5.11 -1.48 19.74
CA ASN A 128 -6.48 -1.78 19.30
C ASN A 128 -7.50 -1.39 20.36
N ASP A 129 -7.20 -1.61 21.65
CA ASP A 129 -8.08 -1.18 22.74
C ASP A 129 -8.21 0.35 22.80
N GLU A 130 -7.09 1.09 22.63
CA GLU A 130 -7.09 2.55 22.59
C GLU A 130 -7.89 3.08 21.37
N VAL A 131 -7.76 2.44 20.20
CA VAL A 131 -8.53 2.76 18.99
C VAL A 131 -10.03 2.58 19.23
N GLN A 132 -10.44 1.43 19.77
CA GLN A 132 -11.85 1.15 20.07
C GLN A 132 -12.46 2.19 21.05
N GLU A 133 -11.73 2.53 22.11
CA GLU A 133 -12.18 3.56 23.06
C GLU A 133 -12.34 4.92 22.36
N LEU A 134 -11.44 5.27 21.48
CA LEU A 134 -11.46 6.55 20.76
C LEU A 134 -12.59 6.58 19.70
N GLU A 135 -12.83 5.50 18.98
CA GLU A 135 -13.96 5.35 18.06
C GLU A 135 -15.30 5.50 18.77
N ASP A 136 -15.45 4.91 19.96
CA ASP A 136 -16.65 5.07 20.79
C ASP A 136 -16.86 6.54 21.20
N LYS A 137 -15.80 7.25 21.60
CA LYS A 137 -15.86 8.69 21.94
C LYS A 137 -16.26 9.52 20.71
N ILE A 138 -15.67 9.26 19.55
CA ILE A 138 -16.03 9.93 18.30
C ILE A 138 -17.49 9.69 17.96
N ARG A 139 -17.97 8.45 18.01
CA ARG A 139 -19.36 8.09 17.72
C ARG A 139 -20.35 8.81 18.63
N ILE A 140 -20.09 8.86 19.95
CA ILE A 140 -20.94 9.53 20.93
C ILE A 140 -20.94 11.04 20.69
N THR A 141 -19.78 11.64 20.42
CA THR A 141 -19.62 13.07 20.19
C THR A 141 -20.34 13.53 18.92
N LEU A 142 -20.18 12.76 17.82
CA LEU A 142 -20.90 13.03 16.56
C LEU A 142 -22.41 12.94 16.73
N ALA A 143 -22.91 11.95 17.49
CA ALA A 143 -24.35 11.82 17.78
C ALA A 143 -24.90 13.01 18.54
N SER A 144 -24.08 13.72 19.32
CA SER A 144 -24.46 14.96 20.04
C SER A 144 -24.10 16.24 19.27
N GLN A 145 -23.69 16.15 17.99
CA GLN A 145 -23.24 17.29 17.17
C GLN A 145 -22.04 18.05 17.79
N GLY A 146 -21.21 17.36 18.56
CA GLY A 146 -20.00 17.91 19.17
C GLY A 146 -18.79 17.95 18.23
N ASP A 147 -17.75 18.65 18.68
CA ASP A 147 -16.48 18.75 17.96
C ASP A 147 -15.59 17.53 18.24
N CYS A 148 -15.11 16.86 17.18
CA CYS A 148 -14.24 15.70 17.24
C CYS A 148 -12.77 15.99 16.84
N THR A 149 -12.40 17.24 16.65
CA THR A 149 -11.07 17.65 16.15
C THR A 149 -9.94 17.03 16.99
N ASP A 150 -10.03 17.10 18.31
CA ASP A 150 -9.02 16.52 19.20
C ASP A 150 -8.97 14.98 19.14
N TYR A 151 -10.10 14.33 18.92
CA TYR A 151 -10.15 12.87 18.78
C TYR A 151 -9.53 12.41 17.45
N TYR A 152 -9.78 13.14 16.36
CA TYR A 152 -9.11 12.84 15.07
C TYR A 152 -7.59 13.03 15.15
N LYS A 153 -7.12 14.02 15.90
CA LYS A 153 -5.68 14.18 16.15
C LYS A 153 -5.11 12.98 16.91
N GLN A 154 -5.78 12.54 17.99
CA GLN A 154 -5.38 11.34 18.73
C GLN A 154 -5.40 10.09 17.85
N MET A 155 -6.38 9.93 16.95
CA MET A 155 -6.40 8.84 15.98
C MET A 155 -5.17 8.85 15.06
N GLY A 156 -4.75 10.02 14.59
CA GLY A 156 -3.50 10.18 13.82
C GLY A 156 -2.27 9.71 14.60
N GLU A 157 -2.16 10.09 15.88
CA GLU A 157 -1.05 9.65 16.75
C GLU A 157 -1.06 8.11 16.97
N LEU A 158 -2.24 7.47 17.04
CA LEU A 158 -2.35 6.01 17.11
C LEU A 158 -1.95 5.35 15.79
N GLN A 159 -2.31 5.92 14.66
CA GLN A 159 -1.88 5.44 13.33
C GLN A 159 -0.36 5.52 13.16
N ASP A 160 0.27 6.59 13.60
CA ASP A 160 1.74 6.74 13.58
C ASP A 160 2.43 5.67 14.45
N ARG A 161 1.86 5.39 15.63
CA ARG A 161 2.36 4.33 16.52
C ARG A 161 2.23 2.95 15.85
N TYR A 162 1.08 2.65 15.23
CA TYR A 162 0.87 1.41 14.49
C TYR A 162 1.87 1.26 13.34
N LYS A 163 2.02 2.31 12.52
CA LYS A 163 2.98 2.33 11.41
C LYS A 163 4.40 2.05 11.88
N LYS A 164 4.81 2.61 13.02
CA LYS A 164 6.13 2.36 13.61
C LYS A 164 6.32 0.92 14.06
N ILE A 165 5.32 0.33 14.74
CA ILE A 165 5.34 -1.07 15.18
C ILE A 165 5.41 -1.99 13.95
N LEU A 166 4.58 -1.75 12.96
CA LEU A 166 4.54 -2.52 11.72
C LEU A 166 5.87 -2.45 10.95
N SER A 167 6.44 -1.25 10.81
CA SER A 167 7.75 -1.05 10.17
C SER A 167 8.84 -1.88 10.86
N GLN A 168 8.93 -1.81 12.19
CA GLN A 168 9.89 -2.60 12.96
C GLN A 168 9.66 -4.11 12.79
N ASN A 169 8.39 -4.53 12.80
CA ASN A 169 8.03 -5.94 12.62
C ASN A 169 8.42 -6.48 11.23
N ILE A 170 8.26 -5.68 10.17
CA ILE A 170 8.71 -6.04 8.81
C ILE A 170 10.22 -6.25 8.79
N TYR A 171 11.02 -5.32 9.33
CA TYR A 171 12.47 -5.43 9.38
C TYR A 171 12.95 -6.62 10.21
N ASP A 172 12.41 -6.82 11.41
CA ASP A 172 12.81 -7.89 12.31
C ASP A 172 12.51 -9.29 11.73
N ASN A 173 11.56 -9.36 10.77
CA ASN A 173 11.11 -10.60 10.17
C ASN A 173 11.37 -10.68 8.65
N ALA A 174 12.32 -9.90 8.12
CA ALA A 174 12.57 -9.77 6.68
C ALA A 174 12.91 -11.10 5.97
N GLY A 175 13.48 -12.07 6.68
CA GLY A 175 13.76 -13.43 6.15
C GLY A 175 12.60 -14.42 6.26
N MET A 176 11.44 -14.01 6.79
CA MET A 176 10.29 -14.87 7.08
C MET A 176 9.06 -14.51 6.26
N LEU A 177 8.20 -15.48 5.97
CA LEU A 177 6.94 -15.27 5.28
C LEU A 177 6.05 -14.23 5.99
N HIS A 178 6.13 -14.17 7.33
CA HIS A 178 5.40 -13.18 8.13
C HIS A 178 5.80 -11.75 7.75
N GLY A 179 7.09 -11.41 7.74
CA GLY A 179 7.55 -10.06 7.36
C GLY A 179 7.20 -9.70 5.91
N TYR A 180 7.38 -10.64 4.98
CA TYR A 180 6.97 -10.48 3.59
C TYR A 180 5.47 -10.15 3.47
N ARG A 181 4.63 -10.93 4.14
CA ARG A 181 3.19 -10.73 4.11
C ARG A 181 2.77 -9.40 4.72
N GLN A 182 3.39 -9.01 5.85
CA GLN A 182 3.14 -7.70 6.46
C GLN A 182 3.42 -6.55 5.49
N LEU A 183 4.51 -6.62 4.72
CA LEU A 183 4.79 -5.62 3.67
C LEU A 183 3.72 -5.66 2.58
N MET A 184 3.42 -6.84 2.00
CA MET A 184 2.50 -6.97 0.87
C MET A 184 1.07 -6.53 1.19
N GLU A 185 0.63 -6.68 2.43
CA GLU A 185 -0.70 -6.27 2.89
C GLU A 185 -0.77 -4.78 3.26
N ASN A 186 0.36 -4.15 3.57
CA ASN A 186 0.36 -2.82 4.20
C ASN A 186 1.26 -1.79 3.50
N TYR A 187 1.86 -2.09 2.34
CA TYR A 187 2.81 -1.18 1.68
C TYR A 187 2.23 0.21 1.40
N THR A 188 0.92 0.33 1.22
CA THR A 188 0.24 1.61 0.97
C THR A 188 0.23 2.57 2.18
N LEU A 189 0.59 2.11 3.37
CA LEU A 189 0.74 2.93 4.57
C LEU A 189 2.09 3.68 4.62
N PHE A 190 3.02 3.35 3.74
CA PHE A 190 4.39 3.84 3.76
C PHE A 190 4.72 4.69 2.54
N GLU A 191 5.66 5.62 2.72
CA GLU A 191 6.19 6.37 1.59
C GLU A 191 7.04 5.46 0.69
N PRO A 192 7.16 5.75 -0.62
CA PRO A 192 7.90 4.89 -1.55
C PRO A 192 9.36 4.61 -1.12
N GLU A 193 10.01 5.56 -0.47
CA GLU A 193 11.36 5.42 0.08
C GLU A 193 11.41 4.37 1.21
N GLU A 194 10.41 4.37 2.09
CA GLU A 194 10.29 3.38 3.17
C GLU A 194 10.01 1.98 2.58
N VAL A 195 9.10 1.89 1.59
CA VAL A 195 8.79 0.63 0.90
C VAL A 195 10.03 0.07 0.21
N MET A 196 10.83 0.92 -0.45
CA MET A 196 12.08 0.49 -1.06
C MET A 196 13.06 -0.06 -0.03
N GLY A 197 13.18 0.56 1.14
CA GLY A 197 14.00 0.04 2.24
C GLY A 197 13.56 -1.36 2.69
N PHE A 198 12.26 -1.62 2.82
CA PHE A 198 11.75 -2.95 3.12
C PHE A 198 12.08 -3.96 2.00
N LEU A 199 11.88 -3.56 0.75
CA LEU A 199 12.16 -4.43 -0.41
C LEU A 199 13.64 -4.83 -0.47
N GLU A 200 14.56 -3.91 -0.17
CA GLU A 200 16.00 -4.21 -0.13
C GLU A 200 16.32 -5.29 0.93
N GLU A 201 15.72 -5.20 2.12
CA GLU A 201 15.92 -6.18 3.20
C GLU A 201 15.27 -7.54 2.92
N LEU A 202 14.10 -7.56 2.24
CA LEU A 202 13.39 -8.79 1.91
C LEU A 202 13.91 -9.48 0.65
N ALA A 203 14.60 -8.76 -0.23
CA ALA A 203 15.07 -9.28 -1.53
C ALA A 203 15.88 -10.59 -1.46
N PRO A 204 16.76 -10.83 -0.46
CA PRO A 204 17.51 -12.09 -0.38
C PRO A 204 16.63 -13.34 -0.26
N ALA A 205 15.46 -13.21 0.37
CA ALA A 205 14.52 -14.32 0.60
C ALA A 205 13.41 -14.38 -0.47
N PHE A 206 12.91 -13.22 -0.94
CA PHE A 206 11.69 -13.13 -1.72
C PHE A 206 11.86 -12.48 -3.11
N GLY A 207 13.07 -12.05 -3.48
CA GLY A 207 13.33 -11.36 -4.76
C GLY A 207 12.97 -12.16 -6.03
N GLY A 208 12.75 -13.48 -5.92
CA GLY A 208 12.27 -14.33 -7.02
C GLY A 208 10.74 -14.42 -7.14
N ASP A 209 10.00 -13.82 -6.21
CA ASP A 209 8.54 -13.84 -6.22
C ASP A 209 7.96 -12.79 -7.18
N LEU A 210 6.89 -13.14 -7.90
CA LEU A 210 6.28 -12.26 -8.90
C LEU A 210 5.66 -11.00 -8.29
N ALA A 211 4.93 -11.14 -7.19
CA ALA A 211 4.28 -10.02 -6.52
C ALA A 211 5.32 -9.07 -5.91
N PHE A 212 6.42 -9.62 -5.38
CA PHE A 212 7.57 -8.85 -4.93
C PHE A 212 8.20 -8.03 -6.08
N ALA A 213 8.41 -8.64 -7.24
CA ALA A 213 8.95 -7.96 -8.40
C ALA A 213 8.00 -6.85 -8.92
N GLN A 214 6.70 -7.08 -8.88
CA GLN A 214 5.68 -6.08 -9.23
C GLN A 214 5.70 -4.90 -8.26
N LEU A 215 5.71 -5.14 -6.94
CA LEU A 215 5.80 -4.07 -5.95
C LEU A 215 7.10 -3.27 -6.11
N THR A 216 8.23 -3.95 -6.37
CA THR A 216 9.50 -3.28 -6.64
C THR A 216 9.41 -2.37 -7.88
N ALA A 217 8.78 -2.82 -8.95
CA ALA A 217 8.60 -2.02 -10.16
C ALA A 217 7.70 -0.79 -9.91
N ILE A 218 6.59 -0.96 -9.19
CA ILE A 218 5.68 0.13 -8.79
C ILE A 218 6.43 1.16 -7.94
N THR A 219 7.16 0.71 -6.92
CA THR A 219 7.90 1.59 -6.01
C THR A 219 9.00 2.38 -6.74
N ASN A 220 9.75 1.72 -7.65
CA ASN A 220 10.73 2.41 -8.49
C ASN A 220 10.09 3.48 -9.38
N ALA A 221 8.92 3.19 -9.96
CA ALA A 221 8.19 4.15 -10.78
C ALA A 221 7.71 5.35 -9.94
N GLN A 222 7.23 5.13 -8.72
CA GLN A 222 6.86 6.20 -7.79
C GLN A 222 8.06 7.07 -7.40
N LEU A 223 9.19 6.44 -7.08
CA LEU A 223 10.43 7.15 -6.75
C LEU A 223 10.95 7.99 -7.92
N SER A 224 10.76 7.54 -9.16
CA SER A 224 11.18 8.29 -10.34
C SER A 224 10.46 9.62 -10.55
N VAL A 225 9.31 9.81 -9.90
CA VAL A 225 8.49 11.04 -9.94
C VAL A 225 8.33 11.69 -8.56
N SER A 226 9.22 11.40 -7.62
CA SER A 226 9.22 11.97 -6.28
C SER A 226 9.89 13.37 -6.24
N LEU A 227 9.81 14.04 -5.08
CA LEU A 227 10.40 15.36 -4.87
C LEU A 227 11.90 15.36 -5.19
N GLY A 228 12.36 16.39 -5.89
CA GLY A 228 13.77 16.57 -6.28
C GLY A 228 14.19 15.78 -7.53
N HIS A 229 13.32 14.93 -8.09
CA HIS A 229 13.59 14.19 -9.32
C HIS A 229 13.14 14.97 -10.57
N PRO A 230 13.75 14.70 -11.73
CA PRO A 230 13.26 15.24 -13.00
C PRO A 230 11.86 14.74 -13.31
N TYR A 231 11.03 15.62 -13.93
CA TYR A 231 9.75 15.17 -14.47
C TYR A 231 9.94 14.11 -15.57
N VAL A 232 8.94 13.25 -15.73
CA VAL A 232 8.90 12.24 -16.80
C VAL A 232 8.07 12.80 -17.96
N ASP A 233 8.69 12.94 -19.15
CA ASP A 233 7.98 13.45 -20.33
C ASP A 233 7.02 12.40 -20.91
N PHE A 234 5.89 12.87 -21.38
CA PHE A 234 4.89 12.06 -22.08
C PHE A 234 4.21 12.88 -23.17
N GLU A 235 3.56 12.17 -24.10
CA GLU A 235 2.72 12.75 -25.14
C GLU A 235 1.30 12.24 -24.97
N ALA A 236 0.32 13.15 -25.04
CA ALA A 236 -1.09 12.83 -24.85
C ALA A 236 -1.99 13.68 -25.76
N PRO A 237 -3.19 13.18 -26.14
CA PRO A 237 -4.20 13.94 -26.85
C PRO A 237 -4.55 15.25 -26.15
N ILE A 238 -4.62 16.36 -26.93
CA ILE A 238 -4.93 17.69 -26.39
C ILE A 238 -6.32 18.16 -26.81
N LEU A 239 -7.07 18.74 -25.87
CA LEU A 239 -8.36 19.36 -26.16
C LEU A 239 -8.17 20.67 -26.98
N ASN A 240 -8.71 20.69 -28.18
CA ASN A 240 -8.66 21.87 -29.04
C ASN A 240 -9.58 22.98 -28.50
N LYS A 241 -9.06 24.23 -28.40
CA LYS A 241 -9.80 25.41 -27.93
C LYS A 241 -11.08 25.75 -28.74
N LYS A 242 -11.27 25.13 -29.91
CA LYS A 242 -12.48 25.31 -30.74
C LYS A 242 -13.59 24.30 -30.45
N GLY A 243 -13.43 23.44 -29.42
CA GLY A 243 -14.48 22.54 -28.94
C GLY A 243 -14.73 21.30 -29.82
N GLY A 244 -13.77 20.94 -30.65
CA GLY A 244 -13.80 19.76 -31.50
C GLY A 244 -12.68 18.78 -31.10
N TYR A 245 -12.85 17.54 -31.47
CA TYR A 245 -12.01 16.40 -31.22
C TYR A 245 -10.50 16.68 -31.30
N TYR A 246 -9.70 15.93 -30.45
CA TYR A 246 -8.26 15.91 -30.40
C TYR A 246 -7.70 15.12 -31.62
N GLU A 247 -7.48 15.79 -32.71
CA GLU A 247 -6.71 15.24 -33.83
C GLU A 247 -5.19 15.41 -33.62
N THR A 248 -4.77 16.05 -32.51
CA THR A 248 -3.38 16.39 -32.24
C THR A 248 -3.01 16.02 -30.79
N THR A 249 -1.74 15.67 -30.62
CA THR A 249 -1.12 15.41 -29.31
C THR A 249 -0.26 16.60 -28.88
N ALA A 250 0.08 16.65 -27.59
CA ALA A 250 1.05 17.57 -27.04
C ALA A 250 1.94 16.84 -26.03
N LYS A 251 3.17 17.30 -25.88
CA LYS A 251 4.11 16.80 -24.90
C LYS A 251 4.11 17.68 -23.65
N LEU A 252 4.33 17.08 -22.46
CA LEU A 252 4.51 17.85 -21.25
C LEU A 252 5.70 18.80 -21.37
N SER A 253 6.79 18.35 -22.01
CA SER A 253 7.97 19.18 -22.33
C SER A 253 7.68 20.45 -23.12
N ASP A 254 6.60 20.48 -23.91
CA ASP A 254 6.18 21.68 -24.64
C ASP A 254 5.78 22.83 -23.72
N TYR A 255 5.37 22.52 -22.50
CA TYR A 255 4.92 23.48 -21.48
C TYR A 255 6.03 23.74 -20.44
N VAL A 256 6.71 22.71 -19.95
CA VAL A 256 7.81 22.87 -19.00
C VAL A 256 8.92 23.75 -19.58
N SER A 257 9.29 23.54 -20.84
CA SER A 257 10.37 24.31 -21.50
C SER A 257 10.05 25.80 -21.73
N LYS A 258 8.78 26.20 -21.66
CA LYS A 258 8.31 27.57 -21.97
C LYS A 258 7.89 28.37 -20.75
N ASN A 259 7.75 27.72 -19.60
CA ASN A 259 7.23 28.32 -18.39
C ASN A 259 8.24 28.26 -17.26
N LYS A 260 8.08 29.08 -16.24
CA LYS A 260 8.94 29.09 -15.06
C LYS A 260 8.55 27.98 -14.09
N ILE A 261 7.27 27.64 -14.09
CA ILE A 261 6.73 26.61 -13.20
C ILE A 261 5.46 26.05 -13.82
N VAL A 262 5.29 24.75 -13.76
CA VAL A 262 4.14 24.01 -14.32
C VAL A 262 3.50 23.17 -13.23
N LEU A 263 2.19 23.26 -13.08
CA LEU A 263 1.40 22.29 -12.33
C LEU A 263 0.90 21.23 -13.32
N LEU A 264 1.36 20.00 -13.15
CA LEU A 264 0.76 18.81 -13.76
C LEU A 264 -0.29 18.28 -12.80
N ASP A 265 -1.54 18.12 -13.26
CA ASP A 265 -2.70 17.78 -12.46
C ASP A 265 -3.46 16.61 -13.09
N PHE A 266 -3.56 15.49 -12.39
CA PHE A 266 -4.32 14.31 -12.78
C PHE A 266 -5.69 14.33 -12.11
N TRP A 267 -6.75 14.26 -12.93
CA TRP A 267 -8.13 14.42 -12.47
C TRP A 267 -9.13 13.61 -13.32
N ALA A 268 -10.41 13.61 -12.94
CA ALA A 268 -11.50 13.11 -13.76
C ALA A 268 -12.81 13.88 -13.49
N SER A 269 -13.74 13.83 -14.42
CA SER A 269 -15.05 14.48 -14.31
C SER A 269 -15.90 13.95 -13.16
N TRP A 270 -15.82 12.68 -12.86
CA TRP A 270 -16.53 11.97 -11.77
C TRP A 270 -15.84 12.11 -10.41
N CYS A 271 -14.63 12.66 -10.34
CA CYS A 271 -13.86 12.81 -9.12
C CYS A 271 -14.30 14.07 -8.34
N THR A 272 -15.19 13.91 -7.39
CA THR A 272 -15.68 15.04 -6.56
C THR A 272 -14.56 15.79 -5.84
N PRO A 273 -13.54 15.15 -5.22
CA PRO A 273 -12.41 15.89 -4.64
C PRO A 273 -11.66 16.71 -5.70
N CYS A 274 -11.46 16.18 -6.93
CA CYS A 274 -10.81 16.91 -8.01
C CYS A 274 -11.59 18.17 -8.41
N ILE A 275 -12.91 18.06 -8.52
CA ILE A 275 -13.80 19.20 -8.85
C ILE A 275 -13.69 20.30 -7.76
N ASN A 276 -13.56 19.91 -6.50
CA ASN A 276 -13.41 20.86 -5.38
C ASN A 276 -12.05 21.61 -5.42
N GLU A 277 -11.00 21.05 -6.04
CA GLU A 277 -9.70 21.71 -6.21
C GLU A 277 -9.69 22.75 -7.35
N ILE A 278 -10.57 22.62 -8.35
CA ILE A 278 -10.58 23.51 -9.52
C ILE A 278 -10.66 25.01 -9.16
N PRO A 279 -11.48 25.47 -8.19
CA PRO A 279 -11.51 26.88 -7.79
C PRO A 279 -10.15 27.41 -7.32
N PHE A 280 -9.38 26.62 -6.57
CA PHE A 280 -8.03 26.98 -6.07
C PHE A 280 -7.03 27.04 -7.21
N ILE A 281 -7.03 26.05 -8.11
CA ILE A 281 -6.20 26.06 -9.33
C ILE A 281 -6.52 27.26 -10.20
N LYS A 282 -7.80 27.61 -10.37
CA LYS A 282 -8.23 28.81 -11.13
C LYS A 282 -7.72 30.11 -10.52
N ALA A 283 -7.77 30.23 -9.20
CA ALA A 283 -7.28 31.40 -8.48
C ALA A 283 -5.77 31.56 -8.67
N ALA A 284 -5.02 30.47 -8.48
CA ALA A 284 -3.58 30.42 -8.68
C ALA A 284 -3.21 30.75 -10.13
N TYR A 285 -3.89 30.14 -11.11
CA TYR A 285 -3.65 30.37 -12.53
C TYR A 285 -3.88 31.84 -12.91
N LYS A 286 -5.00 32.45 -12.46
CA LYS A 286 -5.28 33.87 -12.69
C LYS A 286 -4.19 34.77 -12.12
N LYS A 287 -3.66 34.47 -10.92
CA LYS A 287 -2.69 35.29 -10.20
C LYS A 287 -1.28 35.18 -10.78
N TYR A 288 -0.88 33.99 -11.24
CA TYR A 288 0.52 33.69 -11.55
C TYR A 288 0.81 33.41 -13.04
N LYS A 289 -0.21 33.24 -13.91
CA LYS A 289 -0.01 32.99 -15.34
C LYS A 289 0.92 34.02 -16.00
N SER A 290 0.71 35.31 -15.74
CA SER A 290 1.53 36.38 -16.33
C SER A 290 2.96 36.39 -15.81
N LYS A 291 3.24 35.67 -14.71
CA LYS A 291 4.57 35.50 -14.12
C LYS A 291 5.32 34.28 -14.65
N GLY A 292 4.64 33.45 -15.50
CA GLY A 292 5.21 32.21 -16.08
C GLY A 292 4.76 30.92 -15.39
N PHE A 293 3.60 30.93 -14.75
CA PHE A 293 2.93 29.72 -14.26
C PHE A 293 1.99 29.15 -15.33
N GLU A 294 2.08 27.85 -15.58
CA GLU A 294 1.13 27.13 -16.45
C GLU A 294 0.54 25.93 -15.70
N VAL A 295 -0.64 25.50 -16.13
CA VAL A 295 -1.30 24.31 -15.65
C VAL A 295 -1.51 23.36 -16.82
N VAL A 296 -1.17 22.10 -16.64
CA VAL A 296 -1.41 20.99 -17.56
C VAL A 296 -2.24 19.95 -16.81
N SER A 297 -3.54 19.92 -17.06
CA SER A 297 -4.41 18.89 -16.48
C SER A 297 -4.53 17.70 -17.42
N VAL A 298 -4.41 16.50 -16.88
CA VAL A 298 -4.55 15.20 -17.58
C VAL A 298 -5.77 14.49 -17.01
N SER A 299 -6.80 14.34 -17.83
CA SER A 299 -7.98 13.58 -17.46
C SER A 299 -7.73 12.08 -17.61
N VAL A 300 -8.17 11.33 -16.61
CA VAL A 300 -8.23 9.85 -16.64
C VAL A 300 -9.68 9.35 -16.87
N ASP A 301 -10.55 10.20 -17.40
CA ASP A 301 -11.89 9.79 -17.82
C ASP A 301 -11.81 8.72 -18.91
N GLU A 302 -12.66 7.72 -18.86
CA GLU A 302 -12.82 6.72 -19.92
C GLU A 302 -13.53 7.33 -21.13
N GLU A 303 -14.56 8.17 -20.86
CA GLU A 303 -15.37 8.81 -21.90
C GLU A 303 -14.96 10.27 -22.12
N THR A 304 -14.53 10.58 -23.32
CA THR A 304 -14.06 11.92 -23.69
C THR A 304 -15.13 13.00 -23.65
N ASP A 305 -16.40 12.64 -23.90
CA ASP A 305 -17.51 13.60 -23.85
C ASP A 305 -17.77 14.08 -22.41
N GLU A 306 -17.62 13.21 -21.41
CA GLU A 306 -17.74 13.57 -20.00
C GLU A 306 -16.63 14.53 -19.57
N TRP A 307 -15.38 14.21 -19.93
CA TRP A 307 -14.24 15.10 -19.74
C TRP A 307 -14.46 16.49 -20.36
N ILE A 308 -14.82 16.54 -21.67
CA ILE A 308 -15.00 17.80 -22.41
C ILE A 308 -16.09 18.66 -21.77
N ASN A 309 -17.20 18.05 -21.37
CA ASN A 309 -18.29 18.75 -20.69
C ASN A 309 -17.85 19.29 -19.34
N ALA A 310 -17.16 18.49 -18.53
CA ALA A 310 -16.65 18.93 -17.24
C ALA A 310 -15.64 20.08 -17.35
N VAL A 311 -14.75 20.07 -18.34
CA VAL A 311 -13.83 21.19 -18.64
C VAL A 311 -14.61 22.48 -18.93
N LYS A 312 -15.68 22.41 -19.75
CA LYS A 312 -16.52 23.56 -20.08
C LYS A 312 -17.30 24.07 -18.89
N ASP A 313 -17.97 23.18 -18.17
CA ASP A 313 -18.86 23.53 -17.05
C ASP A 313 -18.05 24.15 -15.90
N ASN A 314 -16.84 23.66 -15.66
CA ASN A 314 -15.94 24.20 -14.64
C ASN A 314 -15.07 25.36 -15.17
N GLY A 315 -15.14 25.73 -16.45
CA GLY A 315 -14.41 26.85 -17.03
C GLY A 315 -12.89 26.73 -16.86
N MET A 316 -12.33 25.57 -17.17
CA MET A 316 -10.90 25.27 -17.06
C MET A 316 -10.18 25.79 -18.32
N ASN A 317 -9.64 27.02 -18.23
CA ASN A 317 -9.10 27.76 -19.39
C ASN A 317 -7.56 27.57 -19.58
N TRP A 318 -7.01 26.44 -19.12
CA TRP A 318 -5.61 26.05 -19.29
C TRP A 318 -5.49 24.78 -20.12
N VAL A 319 -4.29 24.23 -20.23
CA VAL A 319 -4.02 23.06 -21.06
C VAL A 319 -4.76 21.84 -20.51
N GLN A 320 -5.50 21.16 -21.38
CA GLN A 320 -6.25 19.96 -21.05
C GLN A 320 -5.78 18.81 -21.94
N LEU A 321 -5.26 17.77 -21.34
CA LEU A 321 -4.83 16.54 -21.98
C LEU A 321 -5.73 15.39 -21.54
N TRP A 322 -5.78 14.35 -22.34
CA TRP A 322 -6.48 13.11 -22.03
C TRP A 322 -5.49 11.96 -21.93
N ASN A 323 -5.61 11.11 -20.90
CA ASN A 323 -4.68 10.00 -20.66
C ASN A 323 -4.66 8.96 -21.80
N GLY A 324 -5.79 8.85 -22.57
CA GLY A 324 -5.94 7.90 -23.69
C GLY A 324 -6.31 6.49 -23.22
N ASP A 325 -6.84 5.70 -24.16
CA ASP A 325 -7.26 4.32 -23.91
C ASP A 325 -6.30 3.29 -24.55
N ASP A 326 -5.55 3.70 -25.60
CA ASP A 326 -4.97 2.76 -26.55
C ASP A 326 -3.57 2.24 -26.18
N ASP A 327 -2.88 2.84 -25.20
CA ASP A 327 -1.53 2.41 -24.77
C ASP A 327 -1.38 2.55 -23.25
N MET A 328 -1.96 1.60 -22.53
CA MET A 328 -1.93 1.59 -21.07
C MET A 328 -0.49 1.63 -20.52
N ASP A 329 0.47 0.98 -21.17
CA ASP A 329 1.86 0.89 -20.68
C ASP A 329 2.64 2.21 -20.83
N ASN A 330 2.23 3.11 -21.75
CA ASN A 330 2.87 4.40 -22.01
C ASN A 330 2.04 5.61 -21.58
N SER A 331 0.88 5.39 -20.99
CA SER A 331 0.00 6.47 -20.57
C SER A 331 0.66 7.39 -19.53
N ALA A 332 0.23 8.64 -19.48
CA ALA A 332 0.73 9.60 -18.49
C ALA A 332 0.51 9.12 -17.06
N ALA A 333 -0.66 8.54 -16.78
CA ALA A 333 -1.01 8.03 -15.46
C ALA A 333 -0.07 6.89 -15.01
N VAL A 334 0.29 5.97 -15.92
CA VAL A 334 1.25 4.90 -15.60
C VAL A 334 2.64 5.45 -15.36
N LYS A 335 3.14 6.36 -16.22
CA LYS A 335 4.45 6.98 -16.06
C LYS A 335 4.61 7.75 -14.75
N TYR A 336 3.53 8.30 -14.24
CA TYR A 336 3.49 9.03 -12.96
C TYR A 336 2.98 8.17 -11.81
N SER A 337 2.81 6.86 -12.02
CA SER A 337 2.33 5.88 -11.01
C SER A 337 1.05 6.35 -10.30
N ILE A 338 0.10 6.90 -11.07
CA ILE A 338 -1.14 7.43 -10.51
C ILE A 338 -2.03 6.28 -10.06
N SER A 339 -2.16 6.11 -8.75
CA SER A 339 -3.05 5.11 -8.12
C SER A 339 -4.34 5.72 -7.58
N ALA A 340 -4.36 7.05 -7.39
CA ALA A 340 -5.51 7.80 -6.90
C ALA A 340 -5.50 9.21 -7.48
N ILE A 341 -6.69 9.82 -7.59
CA ILE A 341 -6.88 11.21 -7.99
C ILE A 341 -7.70 11.97 -6.94
N PRO A 342 -7.45 13.27 -6.77
CA PRO A 342 -6.53 14.13 -7.49
C PRO A 342 -5.06 13.84 -7.17
N SER A 343 -4.16 13.92 -8.15
CA SER A 343 -2.70 13.86 -7.95
C SER A 343 -2.03 15.00 -8.69
N THR A 344 -1.17 15.76 -8.01
CA THR A 344 -0.53 16.94 -8.60
C THR A 344 0.98 16.94 -8.41
N PHE A 345 1.70 17.45 -9.43
CA PHE A 345 3.16 17.59 -9.45
C PHE A 345 3.49 19.03 -9.85
N LEU A 346 4.19 19.75 -8.98
CA LEU A 346 4.68 21.09 -9.28
C LEU A 346 6.11 21.00 -9.82
N ILE A 347 6.31 21.41 -11.07
CA ILE A 347 7.57 21.24 -11.81
C ILE A 347 8.18 22.62 -12.07
N ASP A 348 9.44 22.82 -11.72
CA ASP A 348 10.14 24.08 -11.93
C ASP A 348 10.72 24.22 -13.35
N ALA A 349 11.37 25.35 -13.64
CA ALA A 349 11.94 25.65 -14.95
C ALA A 349 13.08 24.73 -15.37
N ASP A 350 13.75 24.11 -14.41
CA ASP A 350 14.85 23.15 -14.66
C ASP A 350 14.30 21.72 -14.88
N GLY A 351 12.97 21.56 -14.78
CA GLY A 351 12.29 20.28 -14.94
C GLY A 351 12.29 19.42 -13.69
N THR A 352 12.61 20.00 -12.53
CA THR A 352 12.60 19.28 -11.25
C THR A 352 11.23 19.35 -10.61
N ILE A 353 10.75 18.23 -10.07
CA ILE A 353 9.52 18.17 -9.27
C ILE A 353 9.81 18.78 -7.90
N ILE A 354 9.15 19.89 -7.59
CA ILE A 354 9.37 20.66 -6.36
C ILE A 354 8.17 20.67 -5.41
N GLY A 355 7.04 20.03 -5.82
CA GLY A 355 5.87 19.88 -4.98
C GLY A 355 5.04 18.69 -5.45
N LEU A 356 4.45 17.97 -4.50
CA LEU A 356 3.59 16.81 -4.73
C LEU A 356 2.27 17.01 -3.99
N ASN A 357 1.17 16.64 -4.65
CA ASN A 357 -0.16 16.56 -4.04
C ASN A 357 -0.58 17.81 -3.24
N LEU A 358 -0.16 19.00 -3.72
CA LEU A 358 -0.56 20.27 -3.12
C LEU A 358 -2.08 20.48 -3.25
N ARG A 359 -2.73 20.87 -2.15
CA ARG A 359 -4.18 21.02 -2.05
C ARG A 359 -4.56 22.42 -1.59
N GLU A 360 -5.72 22.87 -2.06
CA GLU A 360 -6.35 24.12 -1.61
C GLU A 360 -5.36 25.30 -1.61
N THR A 361 -5.05 25.85 -0.42
CA THR A 361 -4.14 27.00 -0.26
C THR A 361 -2.66 26.66 -0.40
N GLU A 362 -2.27 25.38 -0.24
CA GLU A 362 -0.87 24.95 -0.34
C GLU A 362 -0.26 25.23 -1.71
N LEU A 363 -1.04 25.09 -2.80
CA LEU A 363 -0.59 25.47 -4.13
C LEU A 363 -0.25 26.96 -4.22
N GLU A 364 -1.10 27.83 -3.66
CA GLU A 364 -0.87 29.27 -3.67
C GLU A 364 0.37 29.63 -2.83
N GLU A 365 0.54 29.02 -1.66
CA GLU A 365 1.69 29.21 -0.77
C GLU A 365 2.99 28.78 -1.46
N ALA A 366 3.02 27.61 -2.08
CA ALA A 366 4.19 27.14 -2.83
C ALA A 366 4.56 28.05 -4.01
N LEU A 367 3.57 28.55 -4.76
CA LEU A 367 3.80 29.51 -5.83
C LEU A 367 4.26 30.87 -5.31
N GLU A 368 3.71 31.34 -4.20
CA GLU A 368 4.15 32.59 -3.58
C GLU A 368 5.62 32.52 -3.15
N ASP A 369 6.01 31.43 -2.51
CA ASP A 369 7.39 31.20 -2.10
C ASP A 369 8.33 31.06 -3.30
N TYR A 370 7.93 30.33 -4.34
CA TYR A 370 8.73 30.21 -5.56
C TYR A 370 8.98 31.56 -6.22
N PHE A 371 7.96 32.42 -6.37
CA PHE A 371 8.09 33.72 -7.04
C PHE A 371 8.65 34.83 -6.14
N LYS A 372 8.78 34.64 -4.83
CA LYS A 372 9.51 35.55 -3.93
C LYS A 372 11.01 35.30 -3.94
N ASN A 373 11.42 34.03 -4.13
CA ASN A 373 12.80 33.60 -3.98
C ASN A 373 13.56 33.51 -5.32
N LYS A 374 12.89 33.74 -6.45
CA LYS A 374 13.48 33.83 -7.80
C LYS A 374 13.12 35.14 -8.48
#